data_f9a95c0821241bdbecf5c2ac795627b1
#
_entry.id   f9a95c0821241bdbecf5c2ac795627b1
#
_cell.length_a   1.000
_cell.length_b   1.000
_cell.length_c   1.000
_cell.angle_alpha   90.00
_cell.angle_beta   90.00
_cell.angle_gamma   90.00
#
_symmetry.space_group_name_H-M   'P 1'
#
loop_
_entity.id
_entity.type
_entity.pdbx_description
1 polymer ?
#
loop_
_entity_poly.entity_id
_entity_poly.type
_entity_poly.pdbx_seq_one_letter_code
_entity_poly.pdbx_strand_id
1 'polypeptide(L)'
;MDSAVLKRLKNAGLLSEQVQDLGFVSTGSYALNKIISGEYTKGVPVGMITQFIGESSTAKTVFGTHILKEAQTQGYYSMMVDSENAYNPKFAMHLGIDPKNLIYAAPETLEECFQVIEDTILAIRETDKDTPIVVVYDSIAVSPSKSEYEAETYEGNNMVGAIRAKSTG
;
A
#
# COMPACT_ATOMS: atom_id res chain seq x y z
N MET A 1 -23.50 -19.94 19.81
CA MET A 1 -22.20 -20.07 20.52
C MET A 1 -22.38 -19.55 21.94
N ASP A 2 -21.91 -20.27 22.95
CA ASP A 2 -22.13 -19.91 24.35
C ASP A 2 -21.39 -18.61 24.71
N SER A 3 -22.11 -17.64 25.25
CA SER A 3 -21.60 -16.32 25.65
C SER A 3 -20.44 -16.42 26.67
N ALA A 4 -20.41 -17.47 27.51
CA ALA A 4 -19.36 -17.71 28.49
C ALA A 4 -18.03 -18.11 27.83
N VAL A 5 -18.08 -18.88 26.73
CA VAL A 5 -16.90 -19.30 25.96
C VAL A 5 -16.28 -18.09 25.27
N LEU A 6 -17.10 -17.24 24.63
CA LEU A 6 -16.62 -16.01 23.97
C LEU A 6 -15.93 -15.07 24.97
N LYS A 7 -16.49 -14.93 26.17
CA LYS A 7 -15.91 -14.08 27.23
C LYS A 7 -14.56 -14.64 27.72
N ARG A 8 -14.43 -15.96 27.85
CA ARG A 8 -13.16 -16.61 28.22
C ARG A 8 -12.08 -16.42 27.14
N LEU A 9 -12.45 -16.59 25.87
CA LEU A 9 -11.54 -16.42 24.73
C LEU A 9 -11.05 -14.96 24.60
N LYS A 10 -11.96 -13.99 24.81
CA LYS A 10 -11.59 -12.56 24.86
C LYS A 10 -10.60 -12.25 26.00
N ASN A 11 -10.89 -12.74 27.18
CA ASN A 11 -10.04 -12.53 28.36
C ASN A 11 -8.67 -13.24 28.24
N ALA A 12 -8.58 -14.29 27.46
CA ALA A 12 -7.33 -14.99 27.17
C ALA A 12 -6.53 -14.36 26.00
N GLY A 13 -7.01 -13.25 25.41
CA GLY A 13 -6.37 -12.60 24.25
C GLY A 13 -6.39 -13.44 22.97
N LEU A 14 -7.24 -14.48 22.93
CA LEU A 14 -7.36 -15.41 21.79
C LEU A 14 -8.37 -14.94 20.73
N LEU A 15 -9.15 -13.91 21.05
CA LEU A 15 -10.03 -13.24 20.09
C LEU A 15 -9.51 -11.84 19.84
N SER A 16 -9.20 -11.56 18.60
CA SER A 16 -8.99 -10.18 18.13
C SER A 16 -10.28 -9.40 18.34
N GLU A 17 -10.19 -8.12 18.66
CA GLU A 17 -11.33 -7.21 18.53
C GLU A 17 -11.86 -7.30 17.10
N GLN A 18 -13.18 -7.21 16.93
CA GLN A 18 -13.75 -7.17 15.59
C GLN A 18 -13.06 -6.07 14.79
N VAL A 19 -12.54 -6.43 13.61
CA VAL A 19 -12.01 -5.44 12.68
C VAL A 19 -13.11 -4.41 12.46
N GLN A 20 -12.87 -3.17 12.86
CA GLN A 20 -13.81 -2.09 12.59
C GLN A 20 -13.95 -1.95 11.09
N ASP A 21 -15.17 -1.83 10.60
CA ASP A 21 -15.40 -1.45 9.20
C ASP A 21 -15.00 0.02 9.02
N LEU A 22 -13.74 0.21 8.62
CA LEU A 22 -13.15 1.53 8.39
C LEU A 22 -13.51 2.07 7.00
N GLY A 23 -14.31 1.33 6.21
CA GLY A 23 -14.70 1.70 4.87
C GLY A 23 -13.77 1.15 3.79
N PHE A 24 -13.94 1.67 2.59
CA PHE A 24 -13.27 1.20 1.38
C PHE A 24 -12.84 2.39 0.51
N VAL A 25 -11.77 2.19 -0.24
CA VAL A 25 -11.35 3.12 -1.30
C VAL A 25 -11.57 2.44 -2.65
N SER A 26 -12.26 3.10 -3.57
CA SER A 26 -12.50 2.57 -4.92
C SER A 26 -11.18 2.38 -5.67
N THR A 27 -11.11 1.35 -6.52
CA THR A 27 -9.99 1.15 -7.44
C THR A 27 -10.11 1.94 -8.75
N GLY A 28 -11.22 2.68 -8.92
CA GLY A 28 -11.58 3.31 -10.20
C GLY A 28 -12.20 2.33 -11.22
N SER A 29 -12.21 1.04 -10.92
CA SER A 29 -12.79 0.00 -11.78
C SER A 29 -13.95 -0.70 -11.09
N TYR A 30 -15.16 -0.60 -11.63
CA TYR A 30 -16.34 -1.30 -11.10
C TYR A 30 -16.14 -2.81 -11.03
N ALA A 31 -15.52 -3.41 -12.05
CA ALA A 31 -15.26 -4.84 -12.10
C ALA A 31 -14.30 -5.27 -10.99
N LEU A 32 -13.19 -4.54 -10.82
CA LEU A 32 -12.20 -4.83 -9.79
C LEU A 32 -12.77 -4.59 -8.38
N ASN A 33 -13.52 -3.52 -8.17
CA ASN A 33 -14.24 -3.26 -6.93
C ASN A 33 -15.14 -4.45 -6.58
N LYS A 34 -15.94 -4.93 -7.55
CA LYS A 34 -16.83 -6.07 -7.34
C LYS A 34 -16.10 -7.35 -6.95
N ILE A 35 -14.92 -7.58 -7.53
CA ILE A 35 -14.09 -8.74 -7.22
C ILE A 35 -13.52 -8.64 -5.79
N ILE A 36 -13.02 -7.46 -5.39
CA ILE A 36 -12.36 -7.26 -4.10
C ILE A 36 -13.37 -7.23 -2.95
N SER A 37 -14.41 -6.42 -3.05
CA SER A 37 -15.32 -6.10 -1.95
C SER A 37 -16.70 -6.74 -2.05
N GLY A 38 -17.05 -7.31 -3.19
CA GLY A 38 -18.40 -7.76 -3.48
C GLY A 38 -19.35 -6.63 -3.93
N GLU A 39 -18.90 -5.37 -3.98
CA GLU A 39 -19.69 -4.20 -4.36
C GLU A 39 -19.03 -3.39 -5.48
N TYR A 40 -19.81 -2.78 -6.37
CA TYR A 40 -19.26 -2.07 -7.53
C TYR A 40 -18.55 -0.74 -7.19
N THR A 41 -18.88 -0.14 -6.06
CA THR A 41 -18.36 1.17 -5.64
C THR A 41 -17.31 1.09 -4.53
N LYS A 42 -17.15 -0.07 -3.90
CA LYS A 42 -16.19 -0.34 -2.84
C LYS A 42 -15.02 -1.13 -3.38
N GLY A 43 -13.81 -0.65 -3.22
CA GLY A 43 -12.60 -1.29 -3.71
C GLY A 43 -11.78 -1.92 -2.59
N VAL A 44 -10.59 -1.37 -2.33
CA VAL A 44 -9.67 -1.86 -1.31
C VAL A 44 -10.15 -1.45 0.09
N PRO A 45 -10.11 -2.37 1.08
CA PRO A 45 -10.54 -2.07 2.44
C PRO A 45 -9.53 -1.17 3.15
N VAL A 46 -10.03 -0.19 3.91
CA VAL A 46 -9.20 0.65 4.79
C VAL A 46 -8.71 -0.18 5.99
N GLY A 47 -7.48 0.07 6.44
CA GLY A 47 -6.86 -0.67 7.54
C GLY A 47 -6.31 -2.04 7.17
N MET A 48 -6.21 -2.34 5.89
CA MET A 48 -5.68 -3.59 5.35
C MET A 48 -4.57 -3.33 4.32
N ILE A 49 -3.72 -4.34 4.13
CA ILE A 49 -2.76 -4.37 3.03
C ILE A 49 -3.41 -5.13 1.87
N THR A 50 -3.43 -4.48 0.70
CA THR A 50 -3.90 -5.10 -0.55
C THR A 50 -2.74 -5.19 -1.52
N GLN A 51 -2.47 -6.38 -2.03
CA GLN A 51 -1.39 -6.61 -3.00
C GLN A 51 -1.96 -6.84 -4.40
N PHE A 52 -1.42 -6.13 -5.40
CA PHE A 52 -1.67 -6.37 -6.82
C PHE A 52 -0.46 -7.10 -7.43
N ILE A 53 -0.69 -8.30 -7.90
CA ILE A 53 0.33 -9.15 -8.54
C ILE A 53 0.01 -9.27 -10.03
N GLY A 54 1.02 -9.19 -10.87
CA GLY A 54 0.89 -9.35 -12.31
C GLY A 54 2.17 -9.01 -13.05
N GLU A 55 2.25 -9.42 -14.29
CA GLU A 55 3.38 -9.14 -15.17
C GLU A 55 3.56 -7.63 -15.41
N SER A 56 4.71 -7.24 -15.96
CA SER A 56 4.93 -5.85 -16.37
C SER A 56 3.84 -5.40 -17.36
N SER A 57 3.50 -4.12 -17.33
CA SER A 57 2.49 -3.51 -18.22
C SER A 57 1.05 -4.02 -18.05
N THR A 58 0.72 -4.69 -16.94
CA THR A 58 -0.66 -5.12 -16.61
C THR A 58 -1.48 -4.07 -15.86
N ALA A 59 -1.08 -2.80 -15.92
CA ALA A 59 -1.76 -1.65 -15.34
C ALA A 59 -1.76 -1.57 -13.79
N LYS A 60 -0.85 -2.26 -13.08
CA LYS A 60 -0.74 -2.19 -11.60
C LYS A 60 -0.60 -0.75 -11.10
N THR A 61 0.36 0.00 -11.66
CA THR A 61 0.58 1.43 -11.35
C THR A 61 -0.65 2.29 -11.63
N VAL A 62 -1.40 1.98 -12.70
CA VAL A 62 -2.63 2.71 -13.04
C VAL A 62 -3.68 2.51 -11.95
N PHE A 63 -3.90 1.28 -11.49
CA PHE A 63 -4.84 1.01 -10.40
C PHE A 63 -4.37 1.65 -9.09
N GLY A 64 -3.07 1.59 -8.77
CA GLY A 64 -2.50 2.29 -7.63
C GLY A 64 -2.79 3.81 -7.68
N THR A 65 -2.58 4.42 -8.86
CA THR A 65 -2.85 5.84 -9.08
C THR A 65 -4.34 6.16 -8.92
N HIS A 66 -5.24 5.33 -9.44
CA HIS A 66 -6.68 5.51 -9.25
C HIS A 66 -7.10 5.40 -7.79
N ILE A 67 -6.53 4.47 -7.02
CA ILE A 67 -6.80 4.33 -5.59
C ILE A 67 -6.37 5.59 -4.84
N LEU A 68 -5.18 6.15 -5.15
CA LEU A 68 -4.72 7.43 -4.57
C LEU A 68 -5.65 8.60 -4.92
N LYS A 69 -6.12 8.68 -6.16
CA LYS A 69 -7.09 9.68 -6.60
C LYS A 69 -8.42 9.55 -5.84
N GLU A 70 -8.93 8.34 -5.68
CA GLU A 70 -10.16 8.10 -4.92
C GLU A 70 -9.98 8.41 -3.42
N ALA A 71 -8.80 8.13 -2.86
CA ALA A 71 -8.43 8.54 -1.51
C ALA A 71 -8.48 10.06 -1.34
N GLN A 72 -7.90 10.82 -2.28
CA GLN A 72 -7.98 12.29 -2.28
C GLN A 72 -9.42 12.79 -2.35
N THR A 73 -10.27 12.14 -3.16
CA THR A 73 -11.70 12.48 -3.27
C THR A 73 -12.45 12.28 -1.95
N GLN A 74 -12.02 11.32 -1.13
CA GLN A 74 -12.57 11.06 0.20
C GLN A 74 -11.94 11.95 1.30
N GLY A 75 -10.98 12.82 0.97
CA GLY A 75 -10.26 13.66 1.92
C GLY A 75 -9.20 12.91 2.72
N TYR A 76 -8.75 11.75 2.24
CA TYR A 76 -7.69 10.97 2.87
C TYR A 76 -6.31 11.45 2.41
N TYR A 77 -5.31 11.24 3.26
CA TYR A 77 -3.92 11.44 2.84
C TYR A 77 -3.55 10.39 1.79
N SER A 78 -2.87 10.82 0.75
CA SER A 78 -2.40 9.95 -0.33
C SER A 78 -0.90 10.03 -0.48
N MET A 79 -0.24 8.87 -0.48
CA MET A 79 1.21 8.76 -0.61
C MET A 79 1.58 7.75 -1.69
N MET A 80 2.49 8.14 -2.58
CA MET A 80 3.13 7.26 -3.56
C MET A 80 4.58 7.06 -3.18
N VAL A 81 4.97 5.82 -2.97
CA VAL A 81 6.38 5.40 -2.84
C VAL A 81 6.76 4.69 -4.13
N ASP A 82 7.58 5.34 -4.94
CA ASP A 82 7.95 4.92 -6.29
C ASP A 82 9.42 4.50 -6.33
N SER A 83 9.68 3.22 -6.11
CA SER A 83 11.03 2.66 -6.16
C SER A 83 11.49 2.32 -7.59
N GLU A 84 10.58 2.36 -8.56
CA GLU A 84 10.92 2.14 -9.97
C GLU A 84 11.28 3.45 -10.70
N ASN A 85 11.04 4.62 -10.07
CA ASN A 85 11.14 5.94 -10.72
C ASN A 85 10.30 6.03 -12.01
N ALA A 86 9.16 5.36 -12.02
CA ALA A 86 8.26 5.24 -13.17
C ALA A 86 7.06 6.18 -13.12
N TYR A 87 6.88 6.92 -12.01
CA TYR A 87 5.76 7.84 -11.82
C TYR A 87 5.79 8.98 -12.84
N ASN A 88 4.70 9.12 -13.58
CA ASN A 88 4.53 10.21 -14.53
C ASN A 88 3.49 11.21 -14.01
N PRO A 89 3.90 12.40 -13.52
CA PRO A 89 2.98 13.39 -12.96
C PRO A 89 1.91 13.86 -13.95
N LYS A 90 2.24 14.02 -15.22
CA LYS A 90 1.27 14.43 -16.25
C LYS A 90 0.20 13.35 -16.47
N PHE A 91 0.61 12.11 -16.50
CA PHE A 91 -0.33 10.99 -16.63
C PHE A 91 -1.21 10.87 -15.37
N ALA A 92 -0.64 10.98 -14.17
CA ALA A 92 -1.39 10.97 -12.93
C ALA A 92 -2.43 12.10 -12.84
N MET A 93 -2.08 13.31 -13.28
CA MET A 93 -3.04 14.42 -13.39
C MET A 93 -4.17 14.11 -14.39
N HIS A 94 -3.90 13.43 -15.49
CA HIS A 94 -4.96 12.99 -16.43
C HIS A 94 -5.91 11.97 -15.79
N LEU A 95 -5.41 11.16 -14.86
CA LEU A 95 -6.23 10.24 -14.07
C LEU A 95 -6.99 10.94 -12.93
N GLY A 96 -6.74 12.22 -12.70
CA GLY A 96 -7.43 13.06 -11.71
C GLY A 96 -6.72 13.22 -10.38
N ILE A 97 -5.44 12.86 -10.27
CA ILE A 97 -4.60 13.16 -9.11
C ILE A 97 -4.39 14.68 -8.99
N ASP A 98 -4.62 15.21 -7.80
CA ASP A 98 -4.14 16.54 -7.44
C ASP A 98 -2.70 16.44 -6.90
N PRO A 99 -1.69 16.96 -7.64
CA PRO A 99 -0.30 16.84 -7.22
C PRO A 99 0.02 17.62 -5.92
N LYS A 100 -0.80 18.61 -5.55
CA LYS A 100 -0.61 19.38 -4.31
C LYS A 100 -1.00 18.57 -3.07
N ASN A 101 -1.85 17.57 -3.24
CA ASN A 101 -2.35 16.71 -2.18
C ASN A 101 -1.73 15.31 -2.24
N LEU A 102 -0.69 15.10 -3.07
CA LEU A 102 0.04 13.84 -3.16
C LEU A 102 1.39 13.95 -2.45
N ILE A 103 1.61 13.10 -1.46
CA ILE A 103 2.93 12.89 -0.87
C ILE A 103 3.67 11.93 -1.80
N TYR A 104 4.79 12.38 -2.39
CA TYR A 104 5.58 11.57 -3.31
C TYR A 104 6.98 11.37 -2.76
N ALA A 105 7.44 10.12 -2.76
CA ALA A 105 8.79 9.74 -2.40
C ALA A 105 9.33 8.69 -3.37
N ALA A 106 10.62 8.77 -3.70
CA ALA A 106 11.32 7.84 -4.57
C ALA A 106 12.64 7.37 -3.91
N PRO A 107 12.56 6.57 -2.83
CA PRO A 107 13.72 6.03 -2.15
C PRO A 107 14.40 4.94 -3.00
N GLU A 108 15.68 4.71 -2.75
CA GLU A 108 16.50 3.77 -3.54
C GLU A 108 16.52 2.35 -2.96
N THR A 109 16.37 2.22 -1.63
CA THR A 109 16.43 0.93 -0.93
C THR A 109 15.11 0.57 -0.26
N LEU A 110 14.92 -0.74 -0.04
CA LEU A 110 13.73 -1.26 0.65
C LEU A 110 13.56 -0.66 2.05
N GLU A 111 14.67 -0.56 2.78
CA GLU A 111 14.69 0.00 4.12
C GLU A 111 14.28 1.48 4.12
N GLU A 112 14.78 2.25 3.16
CA GLU A 112 14.40 3.66 3.00
C GLU A 112 12.93 3.83 2.62
N CYS A 113 12.38 2.92 1.78
CA CYS A 113 10.97 2.92 1.46
C CYS A 113 10.10 2.77 2.71
N PHE A 114 10.42 1.81 3.58
CA PHE A 114 9.68 1.63 4.83
C PHE A 114 9.90 2.78 5.80
N GLN A 115 11.12 3.29 5.90
CA GLN A 115 11.44 4.42 6.77
C GLN A 115 10.63 5.66 6.38
N VAL A 116 10.59 6.02 5.10
CA VAL A 116 9.83 7.20 4.65
C VAL A 116 8.33 7.04 4.84
N ILE A 117 7.80 5.81 4.74
CA ILE A 117 6.39 5.54 5.06
C ILE A 117 6.13 5.77 6.53
N GLU A 118 6.96 5.20 7.42
CA GLU A 118 6.82 5.34 8.86
C GLU A 118 6.92 6.81 9.29
N ASP A 119 7.96 7.51 8.87
CA ASP A 119 8.19 8.93 9.19
C ASP A 119 7.01 9.81 8.73
N THR A 120 6.49 9.54 7.53
CA THR A 120 5.33 10.26 7.00
C THR A 120 4.07 10.00 7.84
N ILE A 121 3.81 8.75 8.21
CA ILE A 121 2.67 8.40 9.06
C ILE A 121 2.81 9.08 10.43
N LEU A 122 3.98 9.03 11.05
CA LEU A 122 4.22 9.66 12.35
C LEU A 122 4.01 11.17 12.27
N ALA A 123 4.56 11.84 11.26
CA ALA A 123 4.39 13.28 11.06
C ALA A 123 2.92 13.68 10.90
N ILE A 124 2.14 12.92 10.12
CA ILE A 124 0.70 13.16 9.98
C ILE A 124 -0.01 12.97 11.33
N ARG A 125 0.31 11.91 12.07
CA ARG A 125 -0.34 11.57 13.35
C ARG A 125 -0.04 12.55 14.47
N GLU A 126 0.99 13.39 14.35
CA GLU A 126 1.21 14.52 15.28
C GLU A 126 0.09 15.57 15.22
N THR A 127 -0.49 15.77 14.02
CA THR A 127 -1.51 16.82 13.80
C THR A 127 -2.90 16.28 13.52
N ASP A 128 -3.01 15.12 12.88
CA ASP A 128 -4.26 14.49 12.50
C ASP A 128 -4.22 12.99 12.86
N LYS A 129 -5.00 12.62 13.89
CA LYS A 129 -5.00 11.27 14.45
C LYS A 129 -5.95 10.31 13.73
N ASP A 130 -6.96 10.83 13.04
CA ASP A 130 -8.12 10.05 12.64
C ASP A 130 -8.23 9.85 11.12
N THR A 131 -7.79 10.83 10.31
CA THR A 131 -7.91 10.75 8.86
C THR A 131 -7.10 9.57 8.28
N PRO A 132 -7.71 8.68 7.49
CA PRO A 132 -7.00 7.57 6.86
C PRO A 132 -5.86 8.03 5.95
N ILE A 133 -4.83 7.21 5.89
CA ILE A 133 -3.67 7.39 5.01
C ILE A 133 -3.63 6.22 4.05
N VAL A 134 -3.62 6.51 2.74
CA VAL A 134 -3.49 5.49 1.70
C VAL A 134 -2.09 5.60 1.12
N VAL A 135 -1.33 4.51 1.23
CA VAL A 135 0.01 4.39 0.69
C VAL A 135 0.00 3.40 -0.47
N VAL A 136 0.50 3.81 -1.61
CA VAL A 136 0.81 2.93 -2.73
C VAL A 136 2.32 2.79 -2.81
N TYR A 137 2.81 1.55 -2.73
CA TYR A 137 4.21 1.22 -2.92
C TYR A 137 4.39 0.47 -4.25
N ASP A 138 5.06 1.09 -5.21
CA ASP A 138 5.29 0.54 -6.55
C ASP A 138 6.79 0.53 -6.88
N SER A 139 7.50 -0.59 -6.79
CA SER A 139 7.03 -1.87 -6.28
C SER A 139 8.06 -2.47 -5.32
N ILE A 140 7.59 -3.28 -4.39
CA ILE A 140 8.47 -3.97 -3.42
C ILE A 140 9.42 -4.96 -4.11
N ALA A 141 9.02 -5.50 -5.27
CA ALA A 141 9.76 -6.54 -5.97
C ALA A 141 11.10 -6.07 -6.55
N VAL A 142 11.22 -4.79 -6.89
CA VAL A 142 12.43 -4.22 -7.52
C VAL A 142 13.29 -3.41 -6.55
N SER A 143 12.79 -3.10 -5.34
CA SER A 143 13.57 -2.37 -4.35
C SER A 143 14.73 -3.22 -3.82
N PRO A 144 16.00 -2.85 -4.04
CA PRO A 144 17.13 -3.55 -3.47
C PRO A 144 17.15 -3.37 -1.95
N SER A 145 17.62 -4.35 -1.20
CA SER A 145 18.01 -4.11 0.20
C SER A 145 19.23 -3.21 0.24
N LYS A 146 19.43 -2.51 1.37
CA LYS A 146 20.61 -1.66 1.55
C LYS A 146 21.91 -2.45 1.34
N SER A 147 21.98 -3.69 1.80
CA SER A 147 23.14 -4.57 1.62
C SER A 147 23.38 -4.95 0.15
N GLU A 148 22.33 -5.08 -0.67
CA GLU A 148 22.45 -5.31 -2.12
C GLU A 148 22.88 -4.05 -2.85
N TYR A 149 22.35 -2.90 -2.43
CA TYR A 149 22.65 -1.60 -3.03
C TYR A 149 24.12 -1.17 -2.79
N GLU A 150 24.65 -1.45 -1.59
CA GLU A 150 26.04 -1.15 -1.20
C GLU A 150 27.05 -2.20 -1.70
N ALA A 151 26.61 -3.33 -2.24
CA ALA A 151 27.50 -4.37 -2.73
C ALA A 151 28.19 -3.92 -4.03
N GLU A 152 29.52 -3.93 -4.08
CA GLU A 152 30.31 -3.59 -5.27
C GLU A 152 30.14 -4.60 -6.41
N THR A 153 29.67 -5.81 -6.11
CA THR A 153 29.43 -6.86 -7.10
C THR A 153 28.16 -7.65 -6.76
N TYR A 154 27.33 -7.91 -7.77
CA TYR A 154 26.09 -8.72 -7.66
C TYR A 154 26.36 -10.23 -7.41
N GLU A 155 27.59 -10.70 -7.53
CA GLU A 155 27.94 -12.13 -7.46
C GLU A 155 27.80 -12.75 -6.05
N GLY A 156 27.79 -11.93 -4.97
CA GLY A 156 27.69 -12.41 -3.59
C GLY A 156 26.27 -12.60 -3.04
N ASN A 157 25.24 -12.03 -3.68
CA ASN A 157 23.90 -11.87 -3.11
C ASN A 157 22.77 -12.64 -3.79
N ASN A 158 23.11 -13.74 -4.50
CA ASN A 158 22.10 -14.62 -5.15
C ASN A 158 21.01 -15.14 -4.18
N MET A 159 21.27 -15.12 -2.86
CA MET A 159 20.31 -15.60 -1.85
C MET A 159 19.18 -14.60 -1.61
N VAL A 160 19.43 -13.29 -1.71
CA VAL A 160 18.40 -12.25 -1.47
C VAL A 160 17.46 -12.15 -2.69
N GLY A 161 17.98 -12.24 -3.90
CA GLY A 161 17.15 -12.34 -5.11
C GLY A 161 16.23 -13.57 -5.10
N ALA A 162 16.71 -14.71 -4.58
CA ALA A 162 15.91 -15.93 -4.42
C ALA A 162 14.82 -15.79 -3.33
N ILE A 163 15.10 -15.05 -2.26
CA ILE A 163 14.11 -14.74 -1.21
C ILE A 163 13.02 -13.83 -1.75
N ARG A 164 13.37 -12.80 -2.53
CA ARG A 164 12.38 -11.94 -3.21
C ARG A 164 11.48 -12.72 -4.14
N ALA A 165 12.07 -13.54 -5.00
CA ALA A 165 11.31 -14.38 -5.95
C ALA A 165 10.32 -15.29 -5.21
N LYS A 166 10.67 -15.78 -4.00
CA LYS A 166 9.78 -16.60 -3.17
C LYS A 166 8.73 -15.80 -2.41
N SER A 167 8.98 -14.53 -2.09
CA SER A 167 8.02 -13.68 -1.38
C SER A 167 6.98 -13.03 -2.30
N THR A 168 7.24 -13.04 -3.61
CA THR A 168 6.37 -12.47 -4.65
C THR A 168 5.65 -13.55 -5.48
N GLY A 169 5.94 -14.82 -5.29
CA GLY A 169 5.25 -15.97 -5.90
C GLY A 169 4.36 -16.66 -4.89
#